data_69c25e190750ef6a034abfb59b628fab
#
_entry.id   69c25e190750ef6a034abfb59b628fab
#
_cell.length_a   1.000
_cell.length_b   1.000
_cell.length_c   1.000
_cell.angle_alpha   90.00
_cell.angle_beta   90.00
_cell.angle_gamma   90.00
#
_symmetry.space_group_name_H-M   'P 1'
#
loop_
_entity.id
_entity.type
_entity.pdbx_description
1 polymer ?
#
loop_
_entity_poly.entity_id
_entity_poly.type
_entity_poly.pdbx_seq_one_letter_code
_entity_poly.pdbx_strand_id
1 'polypeptide(L)'
;MTQKVRHTDRAFAYANGIEIAYDTLGDPAADPLLLINGLGGQLITWHEGFCAELAARGYRIIRFDNRDVGLSTKFDQAGVPDLSPLTADQERGKEVEAPYTLRDMADDAIGLLDALNVSSAHVVGTSMGGRIAHLMAICYPHRIRTLTSVMASMGEPGFPPPKPEVLSVLMEPAPTNRQAYIESSLVSARALGGRGFPLDEAFIREAAGKAFDRGSNPDGITRQLAALMAAASNKSELKSLRVPSLIIHGSDDPLIPVECAIDIANTIPGAQLLIIEGMGHSLMDIPGVWSQVIDAVARHTI
;
A
#
# COMPACT_ATOMS: atom_id res chain seq x y z
N MET A 1 -16.20 -15.95 24.42
CA MET A 1 -15.29 -16.92 23.75
C MET A 1 -14.80 -16.26 22.49
N THR A 2 -13.58 -15.76 22.46
CA THR A 2 -12.96 -15.19 21.24
C THR A 2 -12.74 -16.34 20.26
N GLN A 3 -13.54 -16.37 19.20
CA GLN A 3 -13.34 -17.31 18.11
C GLN A 3 -11.94 -17.09 17.55
N LYS A 4 -11.10 -18.14 17.61
CA LYS A 4 -9.71 -18.06 17.11
C LYS A 4 -9.79 -17.76 15.62
N VAL A 5 -9.36 -16.57 15.20
CA VAL A 5 -9.32 -16.17 13.79
C VAL A 5 -8.50 -17.21 13.03
N ARG A 6 -9.08 -17.80 12.00
CA ARG A 6 -8.41 -18.81 11.19
C ARG A 6 -7.36 -18.11 10.36
N HIS A 7 -6.10 -18.44 10.58
CA HIS A 7 -4.98 -17.94 9.78
C HIS A 7 -4.48 -19.08 8.90
N THR A 8 -4.42 -18.84 7.59
CA THR A 8 -3.74 -19.75 6.67
C THR A 8 -2.29 -19.31 6.59
N ASP A 9 -1.38 -20.16 7.06
CA ASP A 9 0.05 -19.91 7.00
C ASP A 9 0.49 -19.62 5.57
N ARG A 10 1.66 -18.97 5.44
CA ARG A 10 2.32 -18.60 4.20
C ARG A 10 2.06 -19.57 3.05
N ALA A 11 1.49 -19.05 1.98
CA ALA A 11 1.22 -19.78 0.74
C ALA A 11 1.79 -19.00 -0.46
N PHE A 12 1.85 -19.67 -1.61
CA PHE A 12 2.31 -19.07 -2.85
C PHE A 12 1.27 -19.33 -3.94
N ALA A 13 1.07 -18.33 -4.79
CA ALA A 13 0.25 -18.41 -5.99
C ALA A 13 1.07 -18.00 -7.20
N TYR A 14 0.92 -18.71 -8.32
CA TYR A 14 1.48 -18.27 -9.59
C TYR A 14 0.46 -17.42 -10.34
N ALA A 15 0.79 -16.16 -10.58
CA ALA A 15 -0.09 -15.18 -11.19
C ALA A 15 0.71 -14.18 -12.03
N ASN A 16 0.20 -13.77 -13.16
CA ASN A 16 0.83 -12.78 -14.05
C ASN A 16 2.32 -13.06 -14.35
N GLY A 17 2.69 -14.35 -14.48
CA GLY A 17 4.06 -14.78 -14.78
C GLY A 17 5.03 -14.77 -13.59
N ILE A 18 4.56 -14.53 -12.37
CA ILE A 18 5.38 -14.50 -11.14
C ILE A 18 4.79 -15.36 -10.03
N GLU A 19 5.62 -15.72 -9.07
CA GLU A 19 5.19 -16.31 -7.81
C GLU A 19 4.92 -15.21 -6.79
N ILE A 20 3.72 -15.21 -6.19
CA ILE A 20 3.26 -14.24 -5.20
C ILE A 20 3.09 -14.94 -3.86
N ALA A 21 3.80 -14.47 -2.84
CA ALA A 21 3.61 -14.91 -1.47
C ALA A 21 2.40 -14.21 -0.85
N TYR A 22 1.50 -14.97 -0.23
CA TYR A 22 0.30 -14.45 0.42
C TYR A 22 -0.06 -15.23 1.68
N ASP A 23 -0.95 -14.67 2.48
CA ASP A 23 -1.68 -15.36 3.54
C ASP A 23 -3.14 -14.89 3.59
N THR A 24 -3.96 -15.61 4.37
CA THR A 24 -5.35 -15.21 4.59
C THR A 24 -5.74 -15.33 6.06
N LEU A 25 -6.58 -14.40 6.54
CA LEU A 25 -7.16 -14.44 7.88
C LEU A 25 -8.69 -14.37 7.79
N GLY A 26 -9.36 -15.03 8.69
CA GLY A 26 -10.83 -15.06 8.75
C GLY A 26 -11.45 -16.32 8.18
N ASP A 27 -12.78 -16.31 8.00
CA ASP A 27 -13.52 -17.41 7.41
C ASP A 27 -13.28 -17.42 5.88
N PRO A 28 -12.85 -18.55 5.29
CA PRO A 28 -12.71 -18.68 3.83
C PRO A 28 -13.99 -18.38 3.03
N ALA A 29 -15.16 -18.53 3.64
CA ALA A 29 -16.45 -18.24 3.02
C ALA A 29 -16.93 -16.79 3.22
N ALA A 30 -16.22 -16.01 4.04
CA ALA A 30 -16.54 -14.60 4.28
C ALA A 30 -16.21 -13.71 3.08
N ASP A 31 -16.70 -12.47 3.07
CA ASP A 31 -16.47 -11.51 2.01
C ASP A 31 -14.97 -11.19 1.86
N PRO A 32 -14.42 -11.36 0.64
CA PRO A 32 -12.99 -11.15 0.42
C PRO A 32 -12.62 -9.67 0.48
N LEU A 33 -11.59 -9.35 1.26
CA LEU A 33 -10.99 -8.04 1.38
C LEU A 33 -9.49 -8.15 1.13
N LEU A 34 -9.02 -7.58 0.02
CA LEU A 34 -7.63 -7.57 -0.40
C LEU A 34 -6.91 -6.35 0.16
N LEU A 35 -5.77 -6.56 0.81
CA LEU A 35 -4.92 -5.52 1.38
C LEU A 35 -3.65 -5.35 0.56
N ILE A 36 -3.40 -4.15 0.04
CA ILE A 36 -2.26 -3.82 -0.83
C ILE A 36 -1.35 -2.84 -0.12
N ASN A 37 -0.10 -3.25 0.12
CA ASN A 37 0.91 -2.44 0.78
C ASN A 37 1.44 -1.30 -0.10
N GLY A 38 1.96 -0.26 0.57
CA GLY A 38 2.79 0.77 -0.01
C GLY A 38 4.19 0.29 -0.38
N LEU A 39 5.05 1.23 -0.75
CA LEU A 39 6.43 1.01 -1.18
C LEU A 39 7.21 0.18 -0.15
N GLY A 40 7.83 -0.91 -0.60
CA GLY A 40 8.68 -1.78 0.21
C GLY A 40 7.94 -2.60 1.28
N GLY A 41 6.65 -2.39 1.48
CA GLY A 41 5.85 -3.07 2.49
C GLY A 41 5.63 -4.54 2.16
N GLN A 42 6.00 -5.43 3.10
CA GLN A 42 5.68 -6.87 3.03
C GLN A 42 4.28 -7.13 3.62
N LEU A 43 3.68 -8.28 3.30
CA LEU A 43 2.34 -8.64 3.82
C LEU A 43 2.23 -8.55 5.35
N ILE A 44 3.31 -8.81 6.07
CA ILE A 44 3.38 -8.72 7.53
C ILE A 44 3.35 -7.28 8.07
N THR A 45 3.50 -6.26 7.23
CA THR A 45 3.32 -4.85 7.62
C THR A 45 1.87 -4.60 8.02
N TRP A 46 0.89 -5.29 7.43
CA TRP A 46 -0.47 -5.29 7.90
C TRP A 46 -0.55 -5.99 9.24
N HIS A 47 -0.67 -5.23 10.32
CA HIS A 47 -0.66 -5.73 11.69
C HIS A 47 -1.75 -6.80 11.90
N GLU A 48 -1.38 -7.93 12.52
CA GLU A 48 -2.32 -9.05 12.73
C GLU A 48 -3.56 -8.63 13.53
N GLY A 49 -3.40 -7.75 14.53
CA GLY A 49 -4.53 -7.21 15.31
C GLY A 49 -5.52 -6.43 14.43
N PHE A 50 -5.02 -5.57 13.53
CA PHE A 50 -5.84 -4.85 12.56
C PHE A 50 -6.60 -5.82 11.64
N CYS A 51 -5.90 -6.82 11.11
CA CYS A 51 -6.51 -7.84 10.25
C CYS A 51 -7.52 -8.70 11.01
N ALA A 52 -7.24 -9.04 12.27
CA ALA A 52 -8.15 -9.82 13.11
C ALA A 52 -9.45 -9.06 13.42
N GLU A 53 -9.38 -7.74 13.63
CA GLU A 53 -10.56 -6.90 13.83
C GLU A 53 -11.44 -6.84 12.57
N LEU A 54 -10.82 -6.71 11.38
CA LEU A 54 -11.54 -6.78 10.11
C LEU A 54 -12.17 -8.19 9.90
N ALA A 55 -11.42 -9.25 10.20
CA ALA A 55 -11.95 -10.62 10.10
C ALA A 55 -13.13 -10.85 11.06
N ALA A 56 -13.10 -10.26 12.27
CA ALA A 56 -14.21 -10.30 13.22
C ALA A 56 -15.45 -9.53 12.72
N ARG A 57 -15.28 -8.62 11.73
CA ARG A 57 -16.38 -7.93 11.03
C ARG A 57 -16.97 -8.72 9.86
N GLY A 58 -16.49 -9.94 9.62
CA GLY A 58 -17.02 -10.83 8.58
C GLY A 58 -16.25 -10.80 7.26
N TYR A 59 -14.97 -10.37 7.27
CA TYR A 59 -14.14 -10.40 6.07
C TYR A 59 -13.17 -11.59 6.06
N ARG A 60 -12.95 -12.12 4.86
CA ARG A 60 -11.77 -12.94 4.54
C ARG A 60 -10.67 -12.01 4.09
N ILE A 61 -9.71 -11.72 4.95
CA ILE A 61 -8.56 -10.87 4.64
C ILE A 61 -7.58 -11.64 3.77
N ILE A 62 -7.11 -11.01 2.69
CA ILE A 62 -6.06 -11.51 1.81
C ILE A 62 -4.94 -10.49 1.83
N ARG A 63 -3.73 -10.90 2.29
CA ARG A 63 -2.53 -10.08 2.29
C ARG A 63 -1.49 -10.75 1.40
N PHE A 64 -0.70 -9.95 0.70
CA PHE A 64 0.35 -10.48 -0.18
C PHE A 64 1.57 -9.56 -0.23
N ASP A 65 2.69 -10.12 -0.61
CA ASP A 65 3.87 -9.35 -0.97
C ASP A 65 3.76 -8.92 -2.42
N ASN A 66 3.84 -7.62 -2.67
CA ASN A 66 4.01 -7.12 -4.03
C ASN A 66 5.29 -7.70 -4.66
N ARG A 67 5.39 -7.69 -6.01
CA ARG A 67 6.65 -8.04 -6.70
C ARG A 67 7.83 -7.27 -6.09
N ASP A 68 9.00 -7.89 -6.06
CA ASP A 68 10.25 -7.34 -5.54
C ASP A 68 10.36 -7.21 -4.02
N VAL A 69 9.33 -7.51 -3.23
CA VAL A 69 9.42 -7.47 -1.76
C VAL A 69 9.08 -8.82 -1.13
N GLY A 70 9.49 -8.98 0.13
CA GLY A 70 9.19 -10.15 0.94
C GLY A 70 9.61 -11.45 0.29
N LEU A 71 8.66 -12.36 0.06
CA LEU A 71 8.90 -13.67 -0.53
C LEU A 71 8.35 -13.83 -1.95
N SER A 72 7.72 -12.80 -2.51
CA SER A 72 7.33 -12.79 -3.92
C SER A 72 8.55 -12.69 -4.84
N THR A 73 8.35 -13.00 -6.11
CA THR A 73 9.39 -12.98 -7.16
C THR A 73 10.18 -11.67 -7.15
N LYS A 74 11.52 -11.78 -7.25
CA LYS A 74 12.45 -10.67 -7.38
C LYS A 74 12.84 -10.48 -8.85
N PHE A 75 12.95 -9.23 -9.26
CA PHE A 75 13.32 -8.83 -10.62
C PHE A 75 14.80 -8.46 -10.73
N ASP A 76 15.68 -9.20 -10.04
CA ASP A 76 17.11 -8.91 -9.94
C ASP A 76 17.80 -8.83 -11.31
N GLN A 77 17.32 -9.59 -12.29
CA GLN A 77 17.79 -9.57 -13.68
C GLN A 77 17.62 -8.20 -14.36
N ALA A 78 16.68 -7.38 -13.87
CA ALA A 78 16.43 -6.05 -14.42
C ALA A 78 17.45 -4.99 -13.93
N GLY A 79 18.34 -5.36 -13.00
CA GLY A 79 19.27 -4.43 -12.39
C GLY A 79 18.61 -3.46 -11.40
N VAL A 80 19.33 -2.41 -11.04
CA VAL A 80 18.86 -1.38 -10.11
C VAL A 80 18.78 -0.04 -10.85
N PRO A 81 17.61 0.59 -10.99
CA PRO A 81 17.46 1.88 -11.62
C PRO A 81 18.25 2.97 -10.86
N ASP A 82 18.95 3.83 -11.60
CA ASP A 82 19.48 5.09 -11.05
C ASP A 82 18.33 6.11 -10.99
N LEU A 83 17.94 6.47 -9.78
CA LEU A 83 16.83 7.40 -9.56
C LEU A 83 17.16 8.86 -9.83
N SER A 84 18.46 9.23 -9.87
CA SER A 84 18.87 10.62 -10.12
C SER A 84 18.47 11.11 -11.52
N PRO A 85 18.69 10.34 -12.61
CA PRO A 85 18.16 10.67 -13.93
C PRO A 85 16.64 10.65 -14.00
N LEU A 86 15.97 9.76 -13.25
CA LEU A 86 14.52 9.66 -13.24
C LEU A 86 13.88 10.97 -12.76
N THR A 87 14.35 11.54 -11.65
CA THR A 87 13.84 12.82 -11.15
C THR A 87 14.11 13.96 -12.13
N ALA A 88 15.32 14.02 -12.72
CA ALA A 88 15.67 15.03 -13.70
C ALA A 88 14.87 14.92 -15.00
N ASP A 89 14.55 13.69 -15.43
CA ASP A 89 13.77 13.46 -16.65
C ASP A 89 12.27 13.78 -16.45
N GLN A 90 11.70 13.51 -15.29
CA GLN A 90 10.35 13.96 -14.95
C GLN A 90 10.23 15.48 -14.96
N GLU A 91 11.20 16.19 -14.40
CA GLU A 91 11.24 17.66 -14.43
C GLU A 91 11.35 18.21 -15.87
N ARG A 92 11.97 17.46 -16.80
CA ARG A 92 12.08 17.81 -18.22
C ARG A 92 10.93 17.31 -19.09
N GLY A 93 9.95 16.58 -18.50
CA GLY A 93 8.83 16.00 -19.25
C GLY A 93 9.22 14.80 -20.13
N LYS A 94 10.31 14.11 -19.81
CA LYS A 94 10.69 12.86 -20.46
C LYS A 94 9.97 11.67 -19.83
N GLU A 95 9.73 10.62 -20.62
CA GLU A 95 9.27 9.34 -20.11
C GLU A 95 10.36 8.70 -19.23
N VAL A 96 9.92 8.19 -18.08
CA VAL A 96 10.78 7.47 -17.14
C VAL A 96 10.66 5.98 -17.42
N GLU A 97 11.77 5.32 -17.75
CA GLU A 97 11.80 3.87 -17.90
C GLU A 97 11.92 3.19 -16.52
N ALA A 98 11.03 2.23 -16.26
CA ALA A 98 11.08 1.39 -15.08
C ALA A 98 11.00 -0.08 -15.49
N PRO A 99 11.55 -1.04 -14.70
CA PRO A 99 11.55 -2.46 -15.04
C PRO A 99 10.16 -3.06 -15.18
N TYR A 100 9.20 -2.47 -14.56
CA TYR A 100 7.77 -2.79 -14.60
C TYR A 100 6.95 -1.55 -14.20
N THR A 101 5.64 -1.64 -14.33
CA THR A 101 4.73 -0.53 -14.08
C THR A 101 3.83 -0.80 -12.87
N LEU A 102 3.16 0.21 -12.35
CA LEU A 102 2.08 0.02 -11.37
C LEU A 102 0.90 -0.77 -11.96
N ARG A 103 0.75 -0.77 -13.29
CA ARG A 103 -0.24 -1.60 -13.97
C ARG A 103 0.11 -3.08 -13.87
N ASP A 104 1.37 -3.46 -14.06
CA ASP A 104 1.81 -4.85 -13.84
C ASP A 104 1.54 -5.31 -12.41
N MET A 105 1.69 -4.41 -11.42
CA MET A 105 1.38 -4.72 -10.02
C MET A 105 -0.13 -4.88 -9.77
N ALA A 106 -0.96 -4.13 -10.48
CA ALA A 106 -2.41 -4.32 -10.46
C ALA A 106 -2.81 -5.65 -11.10
N ASP A 107 -2.17 -6.02 -12.20
CA ASP A 107 -2.39 -7.30 -12.88
C ASP A 107 -1.94 -8.49 -12.01
N ASP A 108 -0.87 -8.35 -11.21
CA ASP A 108 -0.45 -9.31 -10.17
C ASP A 108 -1.55 -9.54 -9.14
N ALA A 109 -2.12 -8.45 -8.62
CA ALA A 109 -3.17 -8.51 -7.60
C ALA A 109 -4.45 -9.16 -8.14
N ILE A 110 -4.84 -8.87 -9.38
CA ILE A 110 -5.95 -9.54 -10.06
C ILE A 110 -5.65 -11.02 -10.28
N GLY A 111 -4.44 -11.35 -10.75
CA GLY A 111 -4.02 -12.74 -10.94
C GLY A 111 -3.99 -13.54 -9.62
N LEU A 112 -3.64 -12.90 -8.50
CA LEU A 112 -3.76 -13.52 -7.18
C LEU A 112 -5.22 -13.83 -6.83
N LEU A 113 -6.16 -12.90 -7.09
CA LEU A 113 -7.60 -13.17 -6.90
C LEU A 113 -8.07 -14.35 -7.77
N ASP A 114 -7.58 -14.45 -9.01
CA ASP A 114 -7.90 -15.57 -9.92
C ASP A 114 -7.38 -16.91 -9.36
N ALA A 115 -6.13 -16.95 -8.91
CA ALA A 115 -5.52 -18.14 -8.32
C ALA A 115 -6.26 -18.60 -7.05
N LEU A 116 -6.88 -17.67 -6.31
CA LEU A 116 -7.68 -17.93 -5.12
C LEU A 116 -9.16 -18.23 -5.42
N ASN A 117 -9.57 -18.25 -6.69
CA ASN A 117 -10.96 -18.37 -7.15
C ASN A 117 -11.88 -17.28 -6.53
N VAL A 118 -11.36 -16.05 -6.37
CA VAL A 118 -12.10 -14.89 -5.89
C VAL A 118 -12.57 -14.07 -7.08
N SER A 119 -13.84 -14.12 -7.39
CA SER A 119 -14.44 -13.42 -8.54
C SER A 119 -14.41 -11.90 -8.40
N SER A 120 -14.61 -11.38 -7.19
CA SER A 120 -14.49 -9.95 -6.87
C SER A 120 -14.20 -9.76 -5.39
N ALA A 121 -13.54 -8.64 -5.03
CA ALA A 121 -13.14 -8.33 -3.67
C ALA A 121 -13.37 -6.86 -3.32
N HIS A 122 -13.49 -6.55 -2.03
CA HIS A 122 -13.21 -5.22 -1.51
C HIS A 122 -11.69 -5.01 -1.52
N VAL A 123 -11.22 -3.83 -1.85
CA VAL A 123 -9.78 -3.54 -1.95
C VAL A 123 -9.42 -2.36 -1.08
N VAL A 124 -8.40 -2.53 -0.24
CA VAL A 124 -7.80 -1.46 0.56
C VAL A 124 -6.34 -1.34 0.17
N GLY A 125 -5.92 -0.20 -0.34
CA GLY A 125 -4.54 0.07 -0.69
C GLY A 125 -3.99 1.27 0.06
N THR A 126 -2.75 1.16 0.57
CA THR A 126 -2.06 2.26 1.26
C THR A 126 -0.94 2.83 0.40
N SER A 127 -0.84 4.16 0.29
CA SER A 127 0.25 4.85 -0.41
C SER A 127 0.39 4.36 -1.87
N MET A 128 1.52 3.81 -2.29
CA MET A 128 1.68 3.14 -3.59
C MET A 128 0.59 2.08 -3.83
N GLY A 129 0.22 1.31 -2.79
CA GLY A 129 -0.87 0.33 -2.88
C GLY A 129 -2.22 0.96 -3.19
N GLY A 130 -2.46 2.20 -2.77
CA GLY A 130 -3.64 2.98 -3.17
C GLY A 130 -3.64 3.29 -4.67
N ARG A 131 -2.48 3.65 -5.25
CA ARG A 131 -2.37 3.84 -6.71
C ARG A 131 -2.56 2.53 -7.48
N ILE A 132 -2.06 1.41 -6.96
CA ILE A 132 -2.33 0.07 -7.53
C ILE A 132 -3.83 -0.22 -7.48
N ALA A 133 -4.48 0.04 -6.34
CA ALA A 133 -5.93 -0.15 -6.18
C ALA A 133 -6.75 0.74 -7.14
N HIS A 134 -6.32 1.98 -7.40
CA HIS A 134 -6.92 2.85 -8.44
C HIS A 134 -6.87 2.16 -9.81
N LEU A 135 -5.70 1.64 -10.21
CA LEU A 135 -5.55 0.96 -11.49
C LEU A 135 -6.37 -0.33 -11.58
N MET A 136 -6.49 -1.08 -10.48
CA MET A 136 -7.39 -2.24 -10.43
C MET A 136 -8.84 -1.81 -10.68
N ALA A 137 -9.30 -0.74 -10.03
CA ALA A 137 -10.68 -0.25 -10.17
C ALA A 137 -10.95 0.32 -11.57
N ILE A 138 -9.98 0.98 -12.20
CA ILE A 138 -10.05 1.50 -13.56
C ILE A 138 -10.11 0.36 -14.58
N CYS A 139 -9.19 -0.58 -14.48
CA CYS A 139 -8.97 -1.59 -15.51
C CYS A 139 -9.86 -2.83 -15.35
N TYR A 140 -10.28 -3.11 -14.12
CA TYR A 140 -11.06 -4.30 -13.75
C TYR A 140 -12.25 -3.97 -12.85
N PRO A 141 -13.11 -2.99 -13.21
CA PRO A 141 -14.16 -2.47 -12.32
C PRO A 141 -15.12 -3.56 -11.82
N HIS A 142 -15.37 -4.60 -12.63
CA HIS A 142 -16.24 -5.72 -12.24
C HIS A 142 -15.59 -6.68 -11.23
N ARG A 143 -14.28 -6.56 -10.98
CA ARG A 143 -13.53 -7.34 -10.01
C ARG A 143 -13.44 -6.65 -8.64
N ILE A 144 -13.80 -5.37 -8.57
CA ILE A 144 -13.65 -4.52 -7.38
C ILE A 144 -15.04 -4.15 -6.87
N ARG A 145 -15.41 -4.68 -5.70
CA ARG A 145 -16.70 -4.37 -5.06
C ARG A 145 -16.70 -2.95 -4.50
N THR A 146 -15.65 -2.59 -3.75
CA THR A 146 -15.39 -1.25 -3.25
C THR A 146 -13.89 -0.96 -3.28
N LEU A 147 -13.54 0.30 -3.45
CA LEU A 147 -12.18 0.82 -3.39
C LEU A 147 -12.01 1.64 -2.10
N THR A 148 -11.02 1.30 -1.28
CA THR A 148 -10.54 2.18 -0.20
C THR A 148 -9.09 2.58 -0.48
N SER A 149 -8.87 3.86 -0.69
CA SER A 149 -7.56 4.46 -0.97
C SER A 149 -7.09 5.22 0.26
N VAL A 150 -6.00 4.78 0.87
CA VAL A 150 -5.47 5.36 2.11
C VAL A 150 -4.14 6.03 1.84
N MET A 151 -3.99 7.30 2.24
CA MET A 151 -2.77 8.11 2.10
C MET A 151 -2.10 8.01 0.72
N ALA A 152 -2.89 8.09 -0.36
CA ALA A 152 -2.42 7.98 -1.73
C ALA A 152 -2.63 9.28 -2.53
N SER A 153 -2.06 9.33 -3.74
CA SER A 153 -2.26 10.41 -4.72
C SER A 153 -2.71 9.83 -6.05
N MET A 154 -3.11 10.69 -6.98
CA MET A 154 -3.36 10.32 -8.39
C MET A 154 -2.13 10.46 -9.28
N GLY A 155 -1.01 10.99 -8.74
CA GLY A 155 0.16 11.34 -9.53
C GLY A 155 0.02 12.68 -10.27
N GLU A 156 -0.94 13.53 -9.89
CA GLU A 156 -1.07 14.89 -10.45
C GLU A 156 0.07 15.79 -9.96
N PRO A 157 0.63 16.61 -10.86
CA PRO A 157 1.57 17.65 -10.46
C PRO A 157 0.85 18.83 -9.77
N GLY A 158 1.63 19.72 -9.15
CA GLY A 158 1.11 20.99 -8.62
C GLY A 158 0.73 20.96 -7.14
N PHE A 159 0.87 19.82 -6.46
CA PHE A 159 0.75 19.75 -5.01
C PHE A 159 2.07 20.08 -4.30
N PRO A 160 2.05 20.50 -3.03
CA PRO A 160 3.27 20.69 -2.25
C PRO A 160 4.16 19.43 -2.30
N PRO A 161 5.48 19.58 -2.46
CA PRO A 161 6.39 18.45 -2.42
C PRO A 161 6.45 17.84 -1.01
N PRO A 162 6.93 16.60 -0.86
CA PRO A 162 7.26 16.03 0.43
C PRO A 162 8.15 16.95 1.26
N LYS A 163 8.02 16.90 2.59
CA LYS A 163 8.92 17.66 3.45
C LYS A 163 10.38 17.20 3.25
N PRO A 164 11.36 18.10 3.25
CA PRO A 164 12.77 17.76 2.96
C PRO A 164 13.32 16.64 3.85
N GLU A 165 12.96 16.64 5.14
CA GLU A 165 13.35 15.60 6.10
C GLU A 165 12.79 14.23 5.76
N VAL A 166 11.59 14.15 5.21
CA VAL A 166 10.97 12.90 4.75
C VAL A 166 11.65 12.41 3.48
N LEU A 167 11.88 13.32 2.53
CA LEU A 167 12.53 12.99 1.27
C LEU A 167 13.95 12.45 1.51
N SER A 168 14.72 13.05 2.43
CA SER A 168 16.07 12.58 2.77
C SER A 168 16.05 11.14 3.29
N VAL A 169 15.08 10.80 4.15
CA VAL A 169 14.94 9.44 4.71
C VAL A 169 14.51 8.43 3.65
N LEU A 170 13.61 8.81 2.76
CA LEU A 170 13.13 7.91 1.69
C LEU A 170 14.18 7.63 0.61
N MET A 171 15.11 8.57 0.39
CA MET A 171 16.18 8.42 -0.60
C MET A 171 17.44 7.75 -0.01
N GLU A 172 17.47 7.49 1.30
CA GLU A 172 18.58 6.81 1.94
C GLU A 172 18.56 5.31 1.58
N PRO A 173 19.68 4.72 1.11
CA PRO A 173 19.72 3.29 0.82
C PRO A 173 19.40 2.46 2.05
N ALA A 174 18.53 1.46 1.90
CA ALA A 174 18.16 0.59 3.01
C ALA A 174 19.38 -0.19 3.52
N PRO A 175 19.63 -0.22 4.86
CA PRO A 175 20.75 -0.92 5.44
C PRO A 175 20.73 -2.43 5.15
N THR A 176 21.93 -3.01 4.97
CA THR A 176 22.12 -4.44 4.68
C THR A 176 22.29 -5.31 5.91
N ASN A 177 22.42 -4.72 7.11
CA ASN A 177 22.45 -5.48 8.36
C ASN A 177 21.17 -5.25 9.18
N ARG A 178 20.77 -6.29 9.91
CA ARG A 178 19.49 -6.36 10.62
C ARG A 178 19.29 -5.23 11.63
N GLN A 179 20.29 -4.92 12.44
CA GLN A 179 20.15 -3.89 13.49
C GLN A 179 20.01 -2.49 12.88
N ALA A 180 20.83 -2.17 11.88
CA ALA A 180 20.75 -0.90 11.19
C ALA A 180 19.43 -0.76 10.41
N TYR A 181 18.90 -1.85 9.85
CA TYR A 181 17.60 -1.87 9.19
C TYR A 181 16.47 -1.53 10.19
N ILE A 182 16.49 -2.12 11.39
CA ILE A 182 15.51 -1.82 12.45
C ILE A 182 15.58 -0.34 12.86
N GLU A 183 16.77 0.20 13.08
CA GLU A 183 16.94 1.61 13.48
C GLU A 183 16.52 2.56 12.34
N SER A 184 16.86 2.27 11.10
CA SER A 184 16.43 3.05 9.93
C SER A 184 14.90 3.03 9.78
N SER A 185 14.26 1.88 10.00
CA SER A 185 12.80 1.77 9.98
C SER A 185 12.13 2.65 11.02
N LEU A 186 12.72 2.73 12.23
CA LEU A 186 12.22 3.62 13.29
C LEU A 186 12.40 5.10 12.94
N VAL A 187 13.54 5.46 12.35
CA VAL A 187 13.79 6.84 11.86
C VAL A 187 12.75 7.20 10.80
N SER A 188 12.50 6.31 9.84
CA SER A 188 11.50 6.49 8.79
C SER A 188 10.09 6.67 9.38
N ALA A 189 9.70 5.81 10.32
CA ALA A 189 8.40 5.90 10.97
C ALA A 189 8.20 7.22 11.72
N ARG A 190 9.24 7.71 12.40
CA ARG A 190 9.21 9.03 13.07
C ARG A 190 9.10 10.19 12.09
N ALA A 191 9.81 10.12 10.94
CA ALA A 191 9.74 11.15 9.91
C ALA A 191 8.37 11.17 9.21
N LEU A 192 7.74 10.01 9.00
CA LEU A 192 6.43 9.85 8.38
C LEU A 192 5.27 10.06 9.36
N GLY A 193 5.52 9.96 10.66
CA GLY A 193 4.50 10.09 11.70
C GLY A 193 3.85 11.48 11.75
N GLY A 194 2.57 11.53 12.09
CA GLY A 194 1.85 12.74 12.43
C GLY A 194 2.01 13.11 13.90
N ARG A 195 1.42 14.23 14.30
CA ARG A 195 1.52 14.74 15.68
C ARG A 195 0.37 14.27 16.58
N GLY A 196 -0.70 13.73 16.00
CA GLY A 196 -1.91 13.39 16.74
C GLY A 196 -1.88 12.05 17.46
N PHE A 197 -0.99 11.15 17.05
CA PHE A 197 -0.94 9.78 17.56
C PHE A 197 0.49 9.34 17.87
N PRO A 198 0.71 8.71 19.04
CA PRO A 198 2.01 8.12 19.34
C PRO A 198 2.28 6.91 18.45
N LEU A 199 3.54 6.74 18.04
CA LEU A 199 4.00 5.56 17.35
C LEU A 199 4.19 4.39 18.33
N ASP A 200 3.82 3.19 17.91
CA ASP A 200 4.19 1.96 18.60
C ASP A 200 5.60 1.53 18.18
N GLU A 201 6.61 2.13 18.84
CA GLU A 201 8.02 1.84 18.53
C GLU A 201 8.39 0.37 18.78
N ALA A 202 7.73 -0.31 19.70
CA ALA A 202 7.99 -1.72 19.97
C ALA A 202 7.52 -2.57 18.78
N PHE A 203 6.32 -2.29 18.27
CA PHE A 203 5.80 -2.93 17.06
C PHE A 203 6.69 -2.64 15.85
N ILE A 204 7.10 -1.37 15.64
CA ILE A 204 7.96 -0.98 14.52
C ILE A 204 9.26 -1.79 14.52
N ARG A 205 9.93 -1.89 15.66
CA ARG A 205 11.17 -2.67 15.82
C ARG A 205 10.96 -4.15 15.54
N GLU A 206 9.89 -4.72 16.08
CA GLU A 206 9.55 -6.13 15.88
C GLU A 206 9.22 -6.41 14.40
N ALA A 207 8.37 -5.59 13.79
CA ALA A 207 7.95 -5.72 12.40
C ALA A 207 9.14 -5.56 11.44
N ALA A 208 10.02 -4.58 11.67
CA ALA A 208 11.23 -4.37 10.88
C ALA A 208 12.20 -5.57 11.00
N GLY A 209 12.40 -6.10 12.21
CA GLY A 209 13.22 -7.29 12.41
C GLY A 209 12.67 -8.51 11.65
N LYS A 210 11.37 -8.76 11.77
CA LYS A 210 10.69 -9.84 11.02
C LYS A 210 10.77 -9.63 9.50
N ALA A 211 10.60 -8.39 9.02
CA ALA A 211 10.69 -8.08 7.61
C ALA A 211 12.09 -8.31 7.05
N PHE A 212 13.13 -7.94 7.81
CA PHE A 212 14.53 -8.21 7.45
C PHE A 212 14.80 -9.72 7.37
N ASP A 213 14.42 -10.47 8.40
CA ASP A 213 14.63 -11.92 8.50
C ASP A 213 13.84 -12.68 7.41
N ARG A 214 12.70 -12.14 6.99
CA ARG A 214 11.84 -12.72 5.95
C ARG A 214 12.35 -12.49 4.53
N GLY A 215 13.15 -11.45 4.32
CA GLY A 215 13.74 -11.14 3.02
C GLY A 215 13.71 -9.65 2.72
N SER A 216 14.71 -8.93 3.22
CA SER A 216 14.97 -7.54 2.80
C SER A 216 15.47 -7.52 1.36
N ASN A 217 14.91 -6.64 0.52
CA ASN A 217 15.32 -6.45 -0.86
C ASN A 217 15.41 -4.95 -1.20
N PRO A 218 16.49 -4.25 -0.81
CA PRO A 218 16.67 -2.82 -1.09
C PRO A 218 16.57 -2.48 -2.58
N ASP A 219 17.17 -3.31 -3.43
CA ASP A 219 17.15 -3.13 -4.89
C ASP A 219 15.72 -3.22 -5.45
N GLY A 220 14.92 -4.13 -4.90
CA GLY A 220 13.51 -4.25 -5.25
C GLY A 220 12.68 -3.03 -4.85
N ILE A 221 12.97 -2.43 -3.68
CA ILE A 221 12.33 -1.18 -3.26
C ILE A 221 12.67 -0.06 -4.24
N THR A 222 13.92 0.01 -4.70
CA THR A 222 14.35 0.98 -5.72
C THR A 222 13.61 0.78 -7.04
N ARG A 223 13.41 -0.47 -7.50
CA ARG A 223 12.63 -0.78 -8.70
C ARG A 223 11.15 -0.40 -8.54
N GLN A 224 10.54 -0.64 -7.38
CA GLN A 224 9.17 -0.19 -7.08
C GLN A 224 9.06 1.33 -7.09
N LEU A 225 10.06 2.04 -6.54
CA LEU A 225 10.09 3.50 -6.54
C LEU A 225 10.21 4.03 -7.98
N ALA A 226 11.04 3.42 -8.82
CA ALA A 226 11.11 3.76 -10.23
C ALA A 226 9.75 3.59 -10.94
N ALA A 227 9.06 2.47 -10.69
CA ALA A 227 7.72 2.24 -11.24
C ALA A 227 6.70 3.29 -10.76
N LEU A 228 6.79 3.70 -9.49
CA LEU A 228 5.94 4.75 -8.93
C LEU A 228 6.21 6.11 -9.56
N MET A 229 7.47 6.46 -9.78
CA MET A 229 7.90 7.72 -10.41
C MET A 229 7.56 7.77 -11.90
N ALA A 230 7.65 6.63 -12.60
CA ALA A 230 7.29 6.51 -14.01
C ALA A 230 5.76 6.57 -14.25
N ALA A 231 4.97 6.31 -13.22
CA ALA A 231 3.53 6.20 -13.37
C ALA A 231 2.88 7.56 -13.65
N ALA A 232 2.22 7.67 -14.79
CA ALA A 232 1.41 8.85 -15.13
C ALA A 232 0.26 9.06 -14.14
N SER A 233 -0.31 10.27 -14.17
CA SER A 233 -1.56 10.54 -13.47
C SER A 233 -2.69 9.68 -14.01
N ASN A 234 -3.56 9.20 -13.11
CA ASN A 234 -4.78 8.47 -13.46
C ASN A 234 -6.06 9.28 -13.22
N LYS A 235 -5.94 10.59 -13.10
CA LYS A 235 -7.05 11.50 -12.79
C LYS A 235 -8.16 11.46 -13.85
N SER A 236 -7.78 11.40 -15.12
CA SER A 236 -8.74 11.36 -16.23
C SER A 236 -9.64 10.13 -16.18
N GLU A 237 -9.08 8.98 -15.85
CA GLU A 237 -9.79 7.71 -15.77
C GLU A 237 -10.67 7.64 -14.52
N LEU A 238 -10.18 8.16 -13.39
CA LEU A 238 -10.93 8.20 -12.14
C LEU A 238 -12.19 9.06 -12.21
N LYS A 239 -12.24 10.08 -13.08
CA LYS A 239 -13.47 10.87 -13.34
C LYS A 239 -14.66 10.04 -13.82
N SER A 240 -14.40 8.92 -14.46
CA SER A 240 -15.45 8.02 -14.99
C SER A 240 -15.67 6.78 -14.11
N LEU A 241 -14.95 6.65 -13.00
CA LEU A 241 -15.06 5.49 -12.12
C LEU A 241 -16.47 5.38 -11.53
N ARG A 242 -16.97 4.14 -11.45
CA ARG A 242 -18.29 3.82 -10.86
C ARG A 242 -18.19 2.90 -9.65
N VAL A 243 -17.00 2.40 -9.37
CA VAL A 243 -16.76 1.59 -8.17
C VAL A 243 -16.94 2.47 -6.93
N PRO A 244 -17.79 2.09 -5.96
CA PRO A 244 -17.92 2.84 -4.72
C PRO A 244 -16.55 3.03 -4.07
N SER A 245 -16.22 4.28 -3.73
CA SER A 245 -14.86 4.65 -3.32
C SER A 245 -14.85 5.41 -1.99
N LEU A 246 -13.93 5.01 -1.10
CA LEU A 246 -13.61 5.67 0.17
C LEU A 246 -12.16 6.13 0.14
N ILE A 247 -11.95 7.41 0.42
CA ILE A 247 -10.63 8.03 0.50
C ILE A 247 -10.35 8.34 1.96
N ILE A 248 -9.22 7.84 2.49
CA ILE A 248 -8.79 8.08 3.87
C ILE A 248 -7.42 8.73 3.86
N HIS A 249 -7.23 9.80 4.63
CA HIS A 249 -5.95 10.50 4.68
C HIS A 249 -5.72 11.15 6.04
N GLY A 250 -4.44 11.31 6.40
CA GLY A 250 -4.06 12.05 7.59
C GLY A 250 -3.91 13.55 7.32
N SER A 251 -4.36 14.41 8.23
CA SER A 251 -4.18 15.85 8.08
C SER A 251 -2.72 16.30 8.19
N ASP A 252 -1.89 15.52 8.87
CA ASP A 252 -0.48 15.82 9.15
C ASP A 252 0.49 15.04 8.24
N ASP A 253 0.00 14.42 7.14
CA ASP A 253 0.82 13.61 6.25
C ASP A 253 1.98 14.45 5.65
N PRO A 254 3.24 14.14 5.99
CA PRO A 254 4.39 14.93 5.58
C PRO A 254 4.96 14.51 4.21
N LEU A 255 4.47 13.38 3.66
CA LEU A 255 4.91 12.81 2.38
C LEU A 255 3.95 13.14 1.25
N ILE A 256 2.67 12.86 1.45
CA ILE A 256 1.60 13.14 0.48
C ILE A 256 0.64 14.12 1.16
N PRO A 257 0.56 15.38 0.68
CA PRO A 257 -0.29 16.39 1.32
C PRO A 257 -1.77 15.99 1.25
N VAL A 258 -2.52 16.37 2.28
CA VAL A 258 -3.97 16.03 2.42
C VAL A 258 -4.80 16.52 1.23
N GLU A 259 -4.36 17.57 0.56
CA GLU A 259 -4.97 18.10 -0.66
C GLU A 259 -5.05 17.06 -1.78
N CYS A 260 -4.12 16.11 -1.83
CA CYS A 260 -4.18 14.99 -2.78
C CYS A 260 -5.42 14.13 -2.54
N ALA A 261 -5.75 13.83 -1.29
CA ALA A 261 -6.96 13.06 -0.96
C ALA A 261 -8.24 13.82 -1.28
N ILE A 262 -8.26 15.14 -1.01
CA ILE A 262 -9.37 16.01 -1.36
C ILE A 262 -9.58 16.03 -2.89
N ASP A 263 -8.48 16.11 -3.65
CA ASP A 263 -8.55 16.08 -5.12
C ASP A 263 -9.06 14.71 -5.64
N ILE A 264 -8.61 13.58 -5.05
CA ILE A 264 -9.15 12.26 -5.39
C ILE A 264 -10.65 12.20 -5.12
N ALA A 265 -11.09 12.61 -3.94
CA ALA A 265 -12.50 12.56 -3.54
C ALA A 265 -13.38 13.44 -4.43
N ASN A 266 -12.88 14.60 -4.84
CA ASN A 266 -13.56 15.49 -5.78
C ASN A 266 -13.57 14.95 -7.23
N THR A 267 -12.61 14.09 -7.57
CA THR A 267 -12.44 13.53 -8.91
C THR A 267 -13.36 12.33 -9.14
N ILE A 268 -13.46 11.43 -8.14
CA ILE A 268 -14.25 10.19 -8.26
C ILE A 268 -15.72 10.50 -7.94
N PRO A 269 -16.65 10.25 -8.87
CA PRO A 269 -18.08 10.52 -8.61
C PRO A 269 -18.62 9.73 -7.40
N GLY A 270 -19.13 10.45 -6.41
CA GLY A 270 -19.73 9.84 -5.21
C GLY A 270 -18.74 9.26 -4.20
N ALA A 271 -17.46 9.56 -4.33
CA ALA A 271 -16.47 9.13 -3.35
C ALA A 271 -16.74 9.74 -1.96
N GLN A 272 -16.52 8.94 -0.94
CA GLN A 272 -16.52 9.37 0.46
C GLN A 272 -15.10 9.79 0.87
N LEU A 273 -14.98 10.79 1.73
CA LEU A 273 -13.69 11.27 2.25
C LEU A 273 -13.68 11.22 3.77
N LEU A 274 -12.64 10.62 4.34
CA LEU A 274 -12.34 10.63 5.77
C LEU A 274 -10.96 11.22 5.99
N ILE A 275 -10.89 12.41 6.56
CA ILE A 275 -9.63 13.00 7.04
C ILE A 275 -9.49 12.67 8.53
N ILE A 276 -8.37 12.08 8.91
CA ILE A 276 -8.03 11.75 10.30
C ILE A 276 -7.08 12.83 10.82
N GLU A 277 -7.57 13.64 11.72
CA GLU A 277 -6.82 14.77 12.28
C GLU A 277 -5.58 14.30 13.03
N GLY A 278 -4.42 14.89 12.71
CA GLY A 278 -3.13 14.58 13.33
C GLY A 278 -2.48 13.27 12.87
N MET A 279 -3.11 12.48 11.99
CA MET A 279 -2.49 11.31 11.38
C MET A 279 -1.47 11.75 10.33
N GLY A 280 -0.27 11.13 10.32
CA GLY A 280 0.76 11.28 9.28
C GLY A 280 0.62 10.25 8.16
N HIS A 281 1.77 9.97 7.50
CA HIS A 281 1.86 8.91 6.48
C HIS A 281 2.14 7.55 7.10
N SER A 282 1.33 7.18 8.10
CA SER A 282 1.45 5.91 8.83
C SER A 282 0.07 5.44 9.27
N LEU A 283 -0.17 4.14 9.26
CA LEU A 283 -1.42 3.53 9.68
C LEU A 283 -1.17 2.39 10.68
N MET A 284 -0.30 1.45 10.34
CA MET A 284 -0.10 0.25 11.16
C MET A 284 0.67 0.52 12.44
N ASP A 285 1.53 1.54 12.43
CA ASP A 285 2.38 1.96 13.55
C ASP A 285 1.64 2.80 14.61
N ILE A 286 0.37 3.12 14.35
CA ILE A 286 -0.46 3.99 15.19
C ILE A 286 -1.81 3.32 15.54
N PRO A 287 -1.84 2.32 16.44
CA PRO A 287 -3.07 1.57 16.76
C PRO A 287 -4.27 2.44 17.15
N GLY A 288 -4.02 3.65 17.63
CA GLY A 288 -5.07 4.60 18.01
C GLY A 288 -6.01 5.04 16.88
N VAL A 289 -5.64 4.86 15.60
CA VAL A 289 -6.50 5.18 14.46
C VAL A 289 -7.25 3.98 13.89
N TRP A 290 -6.91 2.77 14.28
CA TRP A 290 -7.44 1.56 13.64
C TRP A 290 -8.96 1.47 13.68
N SER A 291 -9.57 1.75 14.83
CA SER A 291 -11.02 1.71 14.96
C SER A 291 -11.71 2.64 13.95
N GLN A 292 -11.19 3.86 13.75
CA GLN A 292 -11.76 4.82 12.80
C GLN A 292 -11.68 4.29 11.37
N VAL A 293 -10.54 3.72 10.97
CA VAL A 293 -10.32 3.16 9.64
C VAL A 293 -11.16 1.90 9.43
N ILE A 294 -11.15 0.97 10.38
CA ILE A 294 -11.92 -0.28 10.32
C ILE A 294 -13.42 0.02 10.24
N ASP A 295 -13.91 0.96 11.06
CA ASP A 295 -15.33 1.36 11.03
C ASP A 295 -15.71 2.03 9.72
N ALA A 296 -14.82 2.84 9.15
CA ALA A 296 -15.06 3.47 7.86
C ALA A 296 -15.09 2.44 6.73
N VAL A 297 -14.13 1.51 6.69
CA VAL A 297 -14.10 0.39 5.73
C VAL A 297 -15.37 -0.45 5.87
N ALA A 298 -15.74 -0.86 7.09
CA ALA A 298 -16.91 -1.70 7.31
C ALA A 298 -18.22 -1.02 6.86
N ARG A 299 -18.39 0.30 7.12
CA ARG A 299 -19.56 1.04 6.63
C ARG A 299 -19.57 1.20 5.11
N HIS A 300 -18.42 1.28 4.49
CA HIS A 300 -18.29 1.48 3.05
C HIS A 300 -18.57 0.21 2.24
N THR A 301 -18.42 -0.95 2.84
CA THR A 301 -18.54 -2.25 2.17
C THR A 301 -19.93 -2.92 2.31
N ILE A 302 -20.88 -2.24 2.97
CA ILE A 302 -22.26 -2.72 3.15
C ILE A 302 -23.12 -2.48 1.89
#